data_06ced6cff44141d1b91651b60edea068
#
_entry.id   06ced6cff44141d1b91651b60edea068
#
_cell.length_a   1.000
_cell.length_b   1.000
_cell.length_c   1.000
_cell.angle_alpha   90.00
_cell.angle_beta   90.00
_cell.angle_gamma   90.00
#
_symmetry.space_group_name_H-M   'P 1'
#
loop_
_entity.id
_entity.type
_entity.pdbx_description
1 polymer ?
#
loop_
_entity_poly.entity_id
_entity_poly.type
_entity_poly.pdbx_seq_one_letter_code
_entity_poly.pdbx_strand_id
1 'polypeptide(L)'
;SILSIAMTFGVSHWLLADMGNNLWLVLSAIISCGTLGAALIPEFTKIFTSPKAKHTEEVVTASREGGSSLTILSGIVSGNMSAFWIGMVIVLLMGLAYVASLHIPDAVMIYPSVFAFGLVAFGFLGMGPVTIAVDSYGPVTDNAQSVYELSLIEDIPNVGEEIEKEYGFKPDFENAKKYLEENDGAGNTFKATSKPVLIGTAVVGATTMIFSLILVIKSTLGIEPEMILNMLNPYTLLGFLSGGAVIYWFSGASMQAVTTG
;
A
#
# COMPACT_ATOMS: atom_id res chain seq x y z
N SER A 1 -11.24 9.69 -1.71
CA SER A 1 -10.14 10.60 -1.36
C SER A 1 -10.61 12.06 -1.23
N ILE A 2 -11.23 12.65 -2.28
CA ILE A 2 -11.68 14.07 -2.27
C ILE A 2 -12.66 14.32 -1.13
N LEU A 3 -13.69 13.49 -0.97
CA LEU A 3 -14.65 13.61 0.12
C LEU A 3 -13.98 13.47 1.50
N SER A 4 -13.07 12.52 1.64
CA SER A 4 -12.30 12.32 2.89
C SER A 4 -11.48 13.57 3.26
N ILE A 5 -10.79 14.17 2.28
CA ILE A 5 -10.04 15.41 2.48
C ILE A 5 -10.98 16.55 2.88
N ALA A 6 -12.10 16.74 2.18
CA ALA A 6 -13.07 17.77 2.50
C ALA A 6 -13.63 17.61 3.93
N MET A 7 -13.95 16.37 4.33
CA MET A 7 -14.38 16.03 5.68
C MET A 7 -13.29 16.33 6.72
N THR A 8 -12.03 16.01 6.42
CA THR A 8 -10.89 16.31 7.29
C THR A 8 -10.79 17.81 7.56
N PHE A 9 -10.87 18.66 6.53
CA PHE A 9 -10.85 20.11 6.71
C PHE A 9 -12.07 20.61 7.50
N GLY A 10 -13.28 20.11 7.22
CA GLY A 10 -14.50 20.49 7.93
C GLY A 10 -14.47 20.12 9.40
N VAL A 11 -14.10 18.89 9.74
CA VAL A 11 -14.01 18.41 11.13
C VAL A 11 -12.88 19.10 11.88
N SER A 12 -11.71 19.27 11.27
CA SER A 12 -10.60 19.98 11.89
C SER A 12 -10.93 21.45 12.16
N HIS A 13 -11.62 22.13 11.24
CA HIS A 13 -12.09 23.49 11.48
C HIS A 13 -13.07 23.53 12.68
N TRP A 14 -14.04 22.63 12.71
CA TRP A 14 -15.02 22.57 13.80
C TRP A 14 -14.37 22.33 15.17
N LEU A 15 -13.34 21.47 15.23
CA LEU A 15 -12.69 21.12 16.50
C LEU A 15 -11.59 22.09 16.94
N LEU A 16 -10.89 22.74 16.00
CA LEU A 16 -9.64 23.45 16.26
C LEU A 16 -9.68 24.93 15.90
N ALA A 17 -10.84 25.48 15.46
CA ALA A 17 -10.95 26.87 15.04
C ALA A 17 -10.56 27.85 16.17
N ASP A 18 -10.86 27.50 17.41
CA ASP A 18 -10.63 28.34 18.59
C ASP A 18 -9.16 28.28 19.07
N MET A 19 -8.34 27.37 18.57
CA MET A 19 -6.93 27.23 19.00
C MET A 19 -6.00 28.28 18.36
N GLY A 20 -6.51 29.10 17.44
CA GLY A 20 -5.71 30.16 16.79
C GLY A 20 -4.66 29.65 15.78
N ASN A 21 -3.82 30.58 15.28
CA ASN A 21 -2.68 30.32 14.39
C ASN A 21 -2.98 29.48 13.13
N ASN A 22 -4.24 29.39 12.69
CA ASN A 22 -4.66 28.53 11.58
C ASN A 22 -4.23 27.07 11.75
N LEU A 23 -4.09 26.60 13.00
CA LEU A 23 -3.61 25.25 13.32
C LEU A 23 -4.46 24.17 12.62
N TRP A 24 -5.79 24.35 12.61
CA TRP A 24 -6.71 23.44 11.93
C TRP A 24 -6.37 23.25 10.44
N LEU A 25 -5.96 24.33 9.77
CA LEU A 25 -5.64 24.30 8.34
C LEU A 25 -4.33 23.53 8.09
N VAL A 26 -3.31 23.79 8.91
CA VAL A 26 -2.02 23.12 8.80
C VAL A 26 -2.14 21.63 9.08
N LEU A 27 -2.83 21.25 10.15
CA LEU A 27 -3.03 19.85 10.51
C LEU A 27 -3.88 19.11 9.48
N SER A 28 -4.93 19.75 8.93
CA SER A 28 -5.72 19.18 7.85
C SER A 28 -4.91 18.96 6.58
N ALA A 29 -4.04 19.90 6.24
CA ALA A 29 -3.14 19.75 5.08
C ALA A 29 -2.18 18.57 5.27
N ILE A 30 -1.63 18.39 6.47
CA ILE A 30 -0.74 17.28 6.80
C ILE A 30 -1.47 15.92 6.71
N ILE A 31 -2.66 15.78 7.29
CA ILE A 31 -3.47 14.57 7.18
C ILE A 31 -3.81 14.28 5.72
N SER A 32 -4.12 15.34 4.95
CA SER A 32 -4.44 15.21 3.53
C SER A 32 -3.27 14.68 2.70
N CYS A 33 -2.01 14.95 3.08
CA CYS A 33 -0.85 14.33 2.45
C CYS A 33 -0.90 12.79 2.56
N GLY A 34 -1.28 12.26 3.72
CA GLY A 34 -1.46 10.82 3.90
C GLY A 34 -2.61 10.26 3.04
N THR A 35 -3.76 10.94 3.03
CA THR A 35 -4.91 10.56 2.20
C THR A 35 -4.57 10.57 0.70
N LEU A 36 -3.81 11.57 0.25
CA LEU A 36 -3.28 11.63 -1.12
C LEU A 36 -2.31 10.50 -1.41
N GLY A 37 -1.44 10.14 -0.46
CA GLY A 37 -0.55 8.99 -0.58
C GLY A 37 -1.30 7.68 -0.80
N ALA A 38 -2.34 7.46 -0.02
CA ALA A 38 -3.22 6.29 -0.16
C ALA A 38 -3.95 6.23 -1.52
N ALA A 39 -4.15 7.37 -2.18
CA ALA A 39 -4.72 7.44 -3.52
C ALA A 39 -3.66 7.30 -4.63
N LEU A 40 -2.47 7.88 -4.46
CA LEU A 40 -1.41 7.90 -5.47
C LEU A 40 -0.66 6.58 -5.56
N ILE A 41 -0.37 5.94 -4.43
CA ILE A 41 0.38 4.67 -4.40
C ILE A 41 -0.26 3.59 -5.28
N PRO A 42 -1.59 3.34 -5.23
CA PRO A 42 -2.24 2.41 -6.14
C PRO A 42 -2.04 2.75 -7.61
N GLU A 43 -2.10 4.03 -7.97
CA GLU A 43 -1.91 4.46 -9.37
C GLU A 43 -0.48 4.18 -9.85
N PHE A 44 0.53 4.45 -9.03
CA PHE A 44 1.91 4.08 -9.35
C PHE A 44 2.09 2.56 -9.43
N THR A 45 1.46 1.80 -8.54
CA THR A 45 1.55 0.34 -8.55
C THR A 45 0.93 -0.26 -9.82
N LYS A 46 -0.16 0.30 -10.34
CA LYS A 46 -0.79 -0.14 -11.60
C LYS A 46 0.15 -0.11 -12.80
N ILE A 47 1.12 0.81 -12.81
CA ILE A 47 2.12 0.91 -13.90
C ILE A 47 2.93 -0.40 -14.00
N PHE A 48 3.07 -1.14 -12.89
CA PHE A 48 3.86 -2.36 -12.81
C PHE A 48 3.01 -3.65 -12.79
N THR A 49 1.71 -3.56 -12.50
CA THR A 49 0.88 -4.72 -12.17
C THR A 49 -0.37 -4.87 -13.04
N SER A 50 -0.78 -3.82 -13.76
CA SER A 50 -1.95 -3.90 -14.65
C SER A 50 -1.69 -4.87 -15.80
N PRO A 51 -2.69 -5.68 -16.23
CA PRO A 51 -2.57 -6.58 -17.39
C PRO A 51 -2.14 -5.88 -18.68
N LYS A 52 -2.43 -4.57 -18.80
CA LYS A 52 -2.07 -3.75 -19.97
C LYS A 52 -0.75 -2.97 -19.77
N ALA A 53 -0.06 -3.16 -18.64
CA ALA A 53 1.18 -2.46 -18.35
C ALA A 53 2.35 -3.09 -19.09
N LYS A 54 3.26 -2.26 -19.59
CA LYS A 54 4.48 -2.71 -20.28
C LYS A 54 5.33 -3.67 -19.44
N HIS A 55 5.45 -3.39 -18.14
CA HIS A 55 6.19 -4.25 -17.22
C HIS A 55 5.54 -5.63 -17.04
N THR A 56 4.22 -5.73 -17.08
CA THR A 56 3.52 -7.01 -17.09
C THR A 56 3.79 -7.78 -18.40
N GLU A 57 3.78 -7.09 -19.53
CA GLU A 57 4.14 -7.67 -20.84
C GLU A 57 5.58 -8.18 -20.85
N GLU A 58 6.51 -7.45 -20.25
CA GLU A 58 7.91 -7.89 -20.08
C GLU A 58 8.00 -9.19 -19.27
N VAL A 59 7.22 -9.32 -18.18
CA VAL A 59 7.16 -10.57 -17.39
C VAL A 59 6.60 -11.72 -18.21
N VAL A 60 5.54 -11.49 -18.99
CA VAL A 60 4.94 -12.50 -19.88
C VAL A 60 5.95 -12.96 -20.94
N THR A 61 6.66 -12.03 -21.57
CA THR A 61 7.69 -12.31 -22.57
C THR A 61 8.83 -13.13 -21.96
N ALA A 62 9.34 -12.69 -20.81
CA ALA A 62 10.38 -13.41 -20.08
C ALA A 62 9.95 -14.83 -19.71
N SER A 63 8.69 -15.02 -19.32
CA SER A 63 8.12 -16.33 -19.02
C SER A 63 8.10 -17.26 -20.23
N ARG A 64 7.76 -16.72 -21.42
CA ARG A 64 7.75 -17.49 -22.67
C ARG A 64 9.16 -17.87 -23.14
N GLU A 65 10.15 -17.00 -22.95
CA GLU A 65 11.52 -17.20 -23.41
C GLU A 65 12.34 -18.10 -22.48
N GLY A 66 12.16 -17.99 -21.18
CA GLY A 66 13.01 -18.68 -20.19
C GLY A 66 12.26 -19.42 -19.09
N GLY A 67 10.94 -19.61 -19.25
CA GLY A 67 10.13 -20.39 -18.32
C GLY A 67 10.08 -19.78 -16.91
N SER A 68 9.93 -20.62 -15.91
CA SER A 68 9.74 -20.22 -14.52
C SER A 68 10.88 -19.37 -13.94
N SER A 69 12.12 -19.63 -14.33
CA SER A 69 13.28 -18.88 -13.83
C SER A 69 13.24 -17.41 -14.24
N LEU A 70 12.98 -17.12 -15.52
CA LEU A 70 12.88 -15.74 -15.99
C LEU A 70 11.59 -15.06 -15.52
N THR A 71 10.50 -15.81 -15.33
CA THR A 71 9.27 -15.28 -14.72
C THR A 71 9.53 -14.72 -13.33
N ILE A 72 10.19 -15.51 -12.48
CA ILE A 72 10.53 -15.08 -11.10
C ILE A 72 11.45 -13.86 -11.13
N LEU A 73 12.51 -13.90 -11.97
CA LEU A 73 13.50 -12.83 -12.03
C LEU A 73 12.87 -11.51 -12.52
N SER A 74 12.10 -11.55 -13.59
CA SER A 74 11.42 -10.38 -14.14
C SER A 74 10.36 -9.82 -13.18
N GLY A 75 9.67 -10.69 -12.43
CA GLY A 75 8.75 -10.29 -11.36
C GLY A 75 9.46 -9.55 -10.22
N ILE A 76 10.63 -10.03 -9.79
CA ILE A 76 11.46 -9.36 -8.77
C ILE A 76 11.92 -7.98 -9.26
N VAL A 77 12.35 -7.87 -10.51
CA VAL A 77 12.76 -6.60 -11.12
C VAL A 77 11.60 -5.60 -11.11
N SER A 78 10.43 -6.02 -11.60
CA SER A 78 9.22 -5.18 -11.60
C SER A 78 8.82 -4.76 -10.18
N GLY A 79 8.86 -5.68 -9.22
CA GLY A 79 8.57 -5.41 -7.82
C GLY A 79 9.53 -4.40 -7.18
N ASN A 80 10.83 -4.52 -7.44
CA ASN A 80 11.84 -3.59 -6.93
C ASN A 80 11.67 -2.18 -7.52
N MET A 81 11.38 -2.08 -8.82
CA MET A 81 11.10 -0.79 -9.46
C MET A 81 9.84 -0.14 -8.90
N SER A 82 8.79 -0.92 -8.69
CA SER A 82 7.55 -0.45 -8.03
C SER A 82 7.83 0.05 -6.61
N ALA A 83 8.59 -0.72 -5.81
CA ALA A 83 8.93 -0.35 -4.44
C ALA A 83 9.74 0.95 -4.35
N PHE A 84 10.66 1.18 -5.30
CA PHE A 84 11.41 2.43 -5.39
C PHE A 84 10.46 3.64 -5.57
N TRP A 85 9.56 3.57 -6.54
CA TRP A 85 8.63 4.68 -6.82
C TRP A 85 7.65 4.93 -5.67
N ILE A 86 7.14 3.85 -5.04
CA ILE A 86 6.29 3.95 -3.85
C ILE A 86 7.05 4.64 -2.71
N GLY A 87 8.29 4.26 -2.48
CA GLY A 87 9.16 4.90 -1.49
C GLY A 87 9.37 6.38 -1.77
N MET A 88 9.59 6.77 -3.04
CA MET A 88 9.74 8.17 -3.43
C MET A 88 8.45 8.99 -3.22
N VAL A 89 7.28 8.40 -3.47
CA VAL A 89 5.99 9.05 -3.17
C VAL A 89 5.84 9.29 -1.67
N ILE A 90 6.17 8.31 -0.84
CA ILE A 90 6.12 8.45 0.62
C ILE A 90 7.07 9.56 1.09
N VAL A 91 8.31 9.56 0.61
CA VAL A 91 9.31 10.60 0.97
C VAL A 91 8.82 11.99 0.56
N LEU A 92 8.28 12.14 -0.64
CA LEU A 92 7.73 13.41 -1.11
C LEU A 92 6.59 13.92 -0.21
N LEU A 93 5.64 13.05 0.10
CA LEU A 93 4.47 13.43 0.93
C LEU A 93 4.87 13.72 2.38
N MET A 94 5.79 12.94 2.94
CA MET A 94 6.35 13.24 4.27
C MET A 94 7.15 14.54 4.26
N GLY A 95 7.88 14.83 3.18
CA GLY A 95 8.59 16.10 2.99
C GLY A 95 7.64 17.29 2.94
N LEU A 96 6.51 17.18 2.22
CA LEU A 96 5.46 18.21 2.22
C LEU A 96 4.84 18.41 3.60
N ALA A 97 4.57 17.30 4.32
CA ALA A 97 4.06 17.35 5.69
C ALA A 97 5.07 18.01 6.64
N TYR A 98 6.35 17.74 6.47
CA TYR A 98 7.42 18.42 7.21
C TYR A 98 7.41 19.93 6.94
N VAL A 99 7.37 20.36 5.69
CA VAL A 99 7.31 21.80 5.34
C VAL A 99 6.05 22.45 5.94
N ALA A 100 4.90 21.78 5.87
CA ALA A 100 3.69 22.28 6.51
C ALA A 100 3.85 22.41 8.04
N SER A 101 4.53 21.48 8.69
CA SER A 101 4.75 21.48 10.13
C SER A 101 5.60 22.65 10.63
N LEU A 102 6.42 23.26 9.77
CA LEU A 102 7.21 24.45 10.11
C LEU A 102 6.33 25.69 10.41
N HIS A 103 5.06 25.64 10.06
CA HIS A 103 4.09 26.69 10.39
C HIS A 103 3.42 26.46 11.76
N ILE A 104 3.74 25.41 12.49
CA ILE A 104 3.23 25.14 13.83
C ILE A 104 4.20 25.77 14.83
N PRO A 105 3.76 26.71 15.69
CA PRO A 105 4.63 27.33 16.67
C PRO A 105 5.16 26.32 17.70
N ASP A 106 6.42 26.44 18.10
CA ASP A 106 7.05 25.60 19.14
C ASP A 106 6.32 25.68 20.50
N ALA A 107 5.62 26.81 20.76
CA ALA A 107 4.78 26.95 21.94
C ALA A 107 3.57 26.00 21.96
N VAL A 108 3.14 25.50 20.81
CA VAL A 108 2.00 24.57 20.68
C VAL A 108 2.49 23.12 20.75
N MET A 109 3.62 22.81 20.10
CA MET A 109 4.17 21.46 20.04
C MET A 109 5.69 21.50 20.10
N ILE A 110 6.30 20.66 20.93
CA ILE A 110 7.75 20.58 21.09
C ILE A 110 8.45 20.01 19.85
N TYR A 111 7.80 19.06 19.14
CA TYR A 111 8.33 18.43 17.95
C TYR A 111 7.24 18.33 16.86
N PRO A 112 6.89 19.46 16.20
CA PRO A 112 5.80 19.49 15.21
C PRO A 112 6.01 18.52 14.04
N SER A 113 7.24 18.33 13.59
CA SER A 113 7.57 17.45 12.46
C SER A 113 7.30 15.97 12.77
N VAL A 114 7.61 15.51 14.00
CA VAL A 114 7.33 14.15 14.43
C VAL A 114 5.83 13.88 14.46
N PHE A 115 5.08 14.83 15.01
CA PHE A 115 3.62 14.76 15.04
C PHE A 115 3.02 14.78 13.63
N ALA A 116 3.58 15.59 12.73
CA ALA A 116 3.18 15.66 11.32
C ALA A 116 3.31 14.30 10.64
N PHE A 117 4.42 13.58 10.86
CA PHE A 117 4.58 12.24 10.29
C PHE A 117 3.53 11.26 10.83
N GLY A 118 3.17 11.34 12.10
CA GLY A 118 2.05 10.57 12.66
C GLY A 118 0.71 10.88 12.01
N LEU A 119 0.47 12.16 11.72
CA LEU A 119 -0.74 12.58 11.01
C LEU A 119 -0.78 12.13 9.54
N VAL A 120 0.37 12.03 8.87
CA VAL A 120 0.44 11.39 7.53
C VAL A 120 0.03 9.92 7.63
N ALA A 121 0.55 9.17 8.62
CA ALA A 121 0.13 7.78 8.85
C ALA A 121 -1.37 7.68 9.14
N PHE A 122 -1.92 8.61 9.90
CA PHE A 122 -3.36 8.69 10.15
C PHE A 122 -4.16 8.96 8.88
N GLY A 123 -3.67 9.82 7.99
CA GLY A 123 -4.26 10.07 6.68
C GLY A 123 -4.29 8.81 5.79
N PHE A 124 -3.22 8.02 5.78
CA PHE A 124 -3.19 6.70 5.13
C PHE A 124 -4.26 5.77 5.73
N LEU A 125 -4.32 5.70 7.06
CA LEU A 125 -5.26 4.84 7.77
C LEU A 125 -6.72 5.20 7.48
N GLY A 126 -7.02 6.47 7.25
CA GLY A 126 -8.36 6.94 6.87
C GLY A 126 -8.88 6.33 5.57
N MET A 127 -7.99 5.88 4.68
CA MET A 127 -8.34 5.16 3.46
C MET A 127 -8.29 3.63 3.62
N GLY A 128 -7.88 3.13 4.79
CA GLY A 128 -7.71 1.70 5.08
C GLY A 128 -8.94 0.85 4.74
N PRO A 129 -10.16 1.18 5.20
CA PRO A 129 -11.37 0.41 4.89
C PRO A 129 -11.64 0.30 3.39
N VAL A 130 -11.43 1.36 2.62
CA VAL A 130 -11.58 1.36 1.15
C VAL A 130 -10.55 0.43 0.52
N THR A 131 -9.31 0.51 0.97
CA THR A 131 -8.20 -0.33 0.47
C THR A 131 -8.45 -1.81 0.76
N ILE A 132 -8.94 -2.16 1.94
CA ILE A 132 -9.30 -3.54 2.31
C ILE A 132 -10.46 -4.04 1.46
N ALA A 133 -11.49 -3.22 1.22
CA ALA A 133 -12.61 -3.60 0.37
C ALA A 133 -12.17 -3.87 -1.07
N VAL A 134 -11.24 -3.07 -1.60
CA VAL A 134 -10.65 -3.27 -2.94
C VAL A 134 -9.78 -4.55 -2.97
N ASP A 135 -9.00 -4.83 -1.92
CA ASP A 135 -8.18 -6.04 -1.83
C ASP A 135 -9.02 -7.31 -1.85
N SER A 136 -10.18 -7.30 -1.19
CA SER A 136 -11.08 -8.46 -1.14
C SER A 136 -11.73 -8.82 -2.48
N TYR A 137 -11.74 -7.93 -3.46
CA TYR A 137 -12.24 -8.20 -4.80
C TYR A 137 -11.38 -9.25 -5.55
N GLY A 138 -10.06 -9.23 -5.33
CA GLY A 138 -9.13 -10.18 -5.96
C GLY A 138 -9.48 -11.65 -5.69
N PRO A 139 -9.60 -12.11 -4.43
CA PRO A 139 -10.02 -13.47 -4.12
C PRO A 139 -11.40 -13.87 -4.67
N VAL A 140 -12.32 -12.93 -4.79
CA VAL A 140 -13.66 -13.20 -5.36
C VAL A 140 -13.58 -13.50 -6.85
N THR A 141 -12.84 -12.69 -7.60
CA THR A 141 -12.68 -12.88 -9.06
C THR A 141 -11.84 -14.11 -9.38
N ASP A 142 -10.79 -14.37 -8.62
CA ASP A 142 -9.93 -15.55 -8.71
C ASP A 142 -10.75 -16.84 -8.46
N ASN A 143 -11.57 -16.87 -7.41
CA ASN A 143 -12.45 -18.00 -7.13
C ASN A 143 -13.52 -18.18 -8.22
N ALA A 144 -14.10 -17.11 -8.73
CA ALA A 144 -15.11 -17.20 -9.79
C ALA A 144 -14.53 -17.83 -11.06
N GLN A 145 -13.32 -17.43 -11.48
CA GLN A 145 -12.63 -18.03 -12.60
C GLN A 145 -12.27 -19.49 -12.34
N SER A 146 -11.68 -19.78 -11.17
CA SER A 146 -11.28 -21.14 -10.81
C SER A 146 -12.46 -22.11 -10.76
N VAL A 147 -13.60 -21.70 -10.22
CA VAL A 147 -14.83 -22.52 -10.19
C VAL A 147 -15.32 -22.79 -11.62
N TYR A 148 -15.31 -21.81 -12.50
CA TYR A 148 -15.70 -21.97 -13.90
C TYR A 148 -14.78 -22.96 -14.62
N GLU A 149 -13.47 -22.79 -14.52
CA GLU A 149 -12.48 -23.65 -15.17
C GLU A 149 -12.52 -25.10 -14.64
N LEU A 150 -12.60 -25.27 -13.32
CA LEU A 150 -12.63 -26.60 -12.69
C LEU A 150 -13.95 -27.33 -12.91
N SER A 151 -15.05 -26.60 -13.11
CA SER A 151 -16.37 -27.22 -13.36
C SER A 151 -16.46 -27.90 -14.72
N LEU A 152 -15.62 -27.50 -15.69
CA LEU A 152 -15.69 -27.93 -17.07
C LEU A 152 -17.12 -27.87 -17.65
N ILE A 153 -17.89 -26.86 -17.24
CA ILE A 153 -19.30 -26.73 -17.52
C ILE A 153 -19.60 -26.70 -19.02
N GLU A 154 -18.70 -26.13 -19.80
CA GLU A 154 -18.83 -26.04 -21.27
C GLU A 154 -18.72 -27.41 -21.97
N ASP A 155 -18.09 -28.40 -21.33
CA ASP A 155 -17.89 -29.74 -21.84
C ASP A 155 -19.04 -30.70 -21.50
N ILE A 156 -20.02 -30.27 -20.67
CA ILE A 156 -21.17 -31.07 -20.29
C ILE A 156 -22.17 -31.15 -21.46
N PRO A 157 -22.53 -32.34 -21.94
CA PRO A 157 -23.47 -32.50 -23.03
C PRO A 157 -24.83 -31.84 -22.70
N ASN A 158 -25.36 -31.08 -23.65
CA ASN A 158 -26.67 -30.39 -23.56
C ASN A 158 -26.84 -29.35 -22.45
N VAL A 159 -25.75 -28.99 -21.74
CA VAL A 159 -25.81 -28.01 -20.65
C VAL A 159 -26.39 -26.66 -21.07
N GLY A 160 -26.14 -26.22 -22.32
CA GLY A 160 -26.69 -24.97 -22.85
C GLY A 160 -28.23 -24.98 -22.93
N GLU A 161 -28.81 -26.12 -23.31
CA GLU A 161 -30.27 -26.30 -23.37
C GLU A 161 -30.90 -26.42 -21.99
N GLU A 162 -30.17 -27.05 -21.04
CA GLU A 162 -30.61 -27.17 -19.65
C GLU A 162 -30.63 -25.80 -18.97
N ILE A 163 -29.57 -24.99 -19.14
CA ILE A 163 -29.51 -23.63 -18.61
C ILE A 163 -30.61 -22.73 -19.23
N GLU A 164 -30.84 -22.83 -20.54
CA GLU A 164 -31.90 -22.07 -21.21
C GLU A 164 -33.27 -22.44 -20.67
N LYS A 165 -33.50 -23.71 -20.41
CA LYS A 165 -34.77 -24.22 -19.89
C LYS A 165 -34.99 -23.84 -18.43
N GLU A 166 -33.93 -23.86 -17.60
CA GLU A 166 -34.02 -23.64 -16.15
C GLU A 166 -33.98 -22.15 -15.80
N TYR A 167 -33.11 -21.36 -16.47
CA TYR A 167 -32.86 -19.96 -16.14
C TYR A 167 -33.36 -18.97 -17.18
N GLY A 168 -33.86 -19.44 -18.35
CA GLY A 168 -34.47 -18.59 -19.36
C GLY A 168 -33.51 -17.76 -20.19
N PHE A 169 -32.23 -18.06 -20.21
CA PHE A 169 -31.23 -17.42 -21.07
C PHE A 169 -30.31 -18.45 -21.74
N LYS A 170 -29.85 -18.15 -22.93
CA LYS A 170 -28.87 -18.98 -23.64
C LYS A 170 -27.48 -18.61 -23.21
N PRO A 171 -26.69 -19.55 -22.64
CA PRO A 171 -25.34 -19.26 -22.18
C PRO A 171 -24.40 -19.00 -23.36
N ASP A 172 -23.52 -18.03 -23.18
CA ASP A 172 -22.40 -17.72 -24.08
C ASP A 172 -21.09 -18.00 -23.33
N PHE A 173 -20.62 -19.24 -23.43
CA PHE A 173 -19.45 -19.70 -22.68
C PHE A 173 -18.17 -18.99 -23.13
N GLU A 174 -18.01 -18.62 -24.40
CA GLU A 174 -16.85 -17.92 -24.90
C GLU A 174 -16.73 -16.52 -24.26
N ASN A 175 -17.81 -15.76 -24.26
CA ASN A 175 -17.86 -14.46 -23.61
C ASN A 175 -17.76 -14.58 -22.07
N ALA A 176 -18.36 -15.60 -21.47
CA ALA A 176 -18.26 -15.85 -20.04
C ALA A 176 -16.81 -16.06 -19.62
N LYS A 177 -16.08 -16.93 -20.31
CA LYS A 177 -14.65 -17.18 -20.07
C LYS A 177 -13.83 -15.90 -20.21
N LYS A 178 -14.02 -15.16 -21.30
CA LYS A 178 -13.32 -13.90 -21.52
C LYS A 178 -13.56 -12.89 -20.41
N TYR A 179 -14.80 -12.72 -19.97
CA TYR A 179 -15.11 -11.78 -18.89
C TYR A 179 -14.58 -12.24 -17.53
N LEU A 180 -14.54 -13.54 -17.26
CA LEU A 180 -13.93 -14.10 -16.05
C LEU A 180 -12.43 -13.84 -16.03
N GLU A 181 -11.72 -14.07 -17.14
CA GLU A 181 -10.30 -13.78 -17.28
C GLU A 181 -9.99 -12.28 -17.12
N GLU A 182 -10.81 -11.40 -17.74
CA GLU A 182 -10.67 -9.94 -17.61
C GLU A 182 -10.91 -9.48 -16.16
N ASN A 183 -11.90 -10.04 -15.47
CA ASN A 183 -12.22 -9.74 -14.08
C ASN A 183 -11.14 -10.24 -13.13
N ASP A 184 -10.60 -11.44 -13.36
CA ASP A 184 -9.50 -11.97 -12.57
C ASP A 184 -8.24 -11.11 -12.72
N GLY A 185 -7.87 -10.74 -13.94
CA GLY A 185 -6.78 -9.80 -14.19
C GLY A 185 -6.96 -8.45 -13.48
N ALA A 186 -8.19 -7.91 -13.46
CA ALA A 186 -8.52 -6.69 -12.72
C ALA A 186 -8.44 -6.91 -11.21
N GLY A 187 -8.95 -8.04 -10.70
CA GLY A 187 -8.91 -8.41 -9.29
C GLY A 187 -7.49 -8.56 -8.77
N ASN A 188 -6.61 -9.20 -9.53
CA ASN A 188 -5.19 -9.34 -9.21
C ASN A 188 -4.46 -7.98 -9.20
N THR A 189 -4.82 -7.07 -10.10
CA THR A 189 -4.31 -5.69 -10.08
C THR A 189 -4.74 -4.96 -8.82
N PHE A 190 -6.00 -5.05 -8.42
CA PHE A 190 -6.49 -4.44 -7.18
C PHE A 190 -5.81 -5.00 -5.93
N LYS A 191 -5.63 -6.31 -5.85
CA LYS A 191 -4.89 -7.00 -4.79
C LYS A 191 -3.44 -6.50 -4.70
N ALA A 192 -2.77 -6.34 -5.84
CA ALA A 192 -1.40 -5.84 -5.90
C ALA A 192 -1.28 -4.36 -5.51
N THR A 193 -2.29 -3.53 -5.77
CA THR A 193 -2.28 -2.09 -5.47
C THR A 193 -2.62 -1.77 -4.02
N SER A 194 -3.38 -2.62 -3.33
CA SER A 194 -3.83 -2.42 -1.96
C SER A 194 -2.72 -2.62 -0.94
N LYS A 195 -1.92 -3.66 -1.10
CA LYS A 195 -0.85 -4.02 -0.16
C LYS A 195 0.20 -2.93 0.06
N PRO A 196 0.73 -2.26 -0.99
CA PRO A 196 1.68 -1.16 -0.82
C PRO A 196 1.14 0.01 0.03
N VAL A 197 -0.14 0.32 -0.03
CA VAL A 197 -0.77 1.34 0.82
C VAL A 197 -0.78 0.90 2.28
N LEU A 198 -1.16 -0.35 2.56
CA LEU A 198 -1.17 -0.90 3.91
C LEU A 198 0.25 -0.96 4.51
N ILE A 199 1.22 -1.40 3.71
CA ILE A 199 2.63 -1.44 4.10
C ILE A 199 3.17 -0.02 4.32
N GLY A 200 2.87 0.94 3.44
CA GLY A 200 3.24 2.34 3.60
C GLY A 200 2.72 2.94 4.91
N THR A 201 1.47 2.64 5.25
CA THR A 201 0.88 3.03 6.55
C THR A 201 1.66 2.45 7.74
N ALA A 202 2.02 1.17 7.67
CA ALA A 202 2.79 0.50 8.71
C ALA A 202 4.20 1.11 8.87
N VAL A 203 4.89 1.40 7.74
CA VAL A 203 6.23 2.00 7.75
C VAL A 203 6.22 3.40 8.38
N VAL A 204 5.31 4.28 7.96
CA VAL A 204 5.21 5.64 8.50
C VAL A 204 4.77 5.60 9.97
N GLY A 205 3.84 4.73 10.33
CA GLY A 205 3.39 4.51 11.71
C GLY A 205 4.50 4.00 12.62
N ALA A 206 5.28 3.01 12.18
CA ALA A 206 6.42 2.48 12.94
C ALA A 206 7.51 3.55 13.15
N THR A 207 7.81 4.34 12.12
CA THR A 207 8.77 5.46 12.24
C THR A 207 8.31 6.46 13.29
N THR A 208 7.04 6.84 13.28
CA THR A 208 6.45 7.76 14.28
C THR A 208 6.50 7.17 15.68
N MET A 209 6.25 5.88 15.84
CA MET A 209 6.35 5.19 17.13
C MET A 209 7.77 5.20 17.68
N ILE A 210 8.79 4.99 16.86
CA ILE A 210 10.19 5.07 17.27
C ILE A 210 10.51 6.47 17.80
N PHE A 211 10.11 7.53 17.11
CA PHE A 211 10.30 8.90 17.60
C PHE A 211 9.55 9.16 18.90
N SER A 212 8.33 8.64 19.04
CA SER A 212 7.57 8.76 20.29
C SER A 212 8.29 8.08 21.48
N LEU A 213 8.87 6.90 21.27
CA LEU A 213 9.67 6.21 22.28
C LEU A 213 10.91 7.02 22.67
N ILE A 214 11.60 7.63 21.71
CA ILE A 214 12.76 8.50 21.98
C ILE A 214 12.35 9.71 22.84
N LEU A 215 11.19 10.32 22.56
CA LEU A 215 10.67 11.42 23.37
C LEU A 215 10.31 10.99 24.80
N VAL A 216 9.75 9.79 24.96
CA VAL A 216 9.47 9.20 26.29
C VAL A 216 10.79 8.97 27.05
N ILE A 217 11.81 8.43 26.40
CA ILE A 217 13.14 8.25 27.01
C ILE A 217 13.74 9.59 27.45
N LYS A 218 13.64 10.63 26.60
CA LYS A 218 14.07 11.98 26.96
C LYS A 218 13.34 12.48 28.20
N SER A 219 12.03 12.39 28.24
CA SER A 219 11.21 12.89 29.34
C SER A 219 11.43 12.13 30.65
N THR A 220 11.72 10.82 30.57
CA THR A 220 11.84 9.94 31.76
C THR A 220 13.26 9.84 32.28
N LEU A 221 14.24 9.75 31.39
CA LEU A 221 15.65 9.50 31.73
C LEU A 221 16.52 10.74 31.52
N GLY A 222 16.01 11.82 30.94
CA GLY A 222 16.78 13.03 30.66
C GLY A 222 17.86 12.86 29.59
N ILE A 223 17.77 11.81 28.75
CA ILE A 223 18.73 11.54 27.68
C ILE A 223 18.31 12.31 26.44
N GLU A 224 19.21 13.15 25.90
CA GLU A 224 18.90 13.93 24.69
C GLU A 224 18.81 13.03 23.46
N PRO A 225 17.82 13.28 22.55
CA PRO A 225 17.60 12.49 21.33
C PRO A 225 18.83 12.40 20.42
N GLU A 226 19.64 13.47 20.36
CA GLU A 226 20.88 13.51 19.58
C GLU A 226 21.91 12.47 20.04
N MET A 227 21.91 12.10 21.31
CA MET A 227 22.76 11.05 21.84
C MET A 227 22.32 9.66 21.42
N ILE A 228 21.02 9.45 21.27
CA ILE A 228 20.42 8.16 20.89
C ILE A 228 20.52 7.96 19.38
N LEU A 229 20.19 9.00 18.58
CA LEU A 229 20.11 8.92 17.12
C LEU A 229 21.44 9.25 16.42
N ASN A 230 22.53 9.41 17.15
CA ASN A 230 23.82 9.75 16.58
C ASN A 230 24.39 8.55 15.81
N MET A 231 24.68 8.73 14.52
CA MET A 231 25.30 7.71 13.66
C MET A 231 26.71 7.30 14.12
N LEU A 232 27.38 8.14 14.91
CA LEU A 232 28.67 7.82 15.53
C LEU A 232 28.50 6.91 16.76
N ASN A 233 27.28 6.73 17.26
CA ASN A 233 27.02 5.83 18.35
C ASN A 233 27.06 4.38 17.84
N PRO A 234 27.97 3.52 18.39
CA PRO A 234 28.09 2.13 17.92
C PRO A 234 26.80 1.33 18.03
N TYR A 235 25.96 1.58 19.03
CA TYR A 235 24.69 0.88 19.21
C TYR A 235 23.70 1.22 18.10
N THR A 236 23.68 2.48 17.68
CA THR A 236 22.83 2.93 16.56
C THR A 236 23.27 2.27 15.26
N LEU A 237 24.60 2.28 14.98
CA LEU A 237 25.15 1.65 13.78
C LEU A 237 24.88 0.14 13.74
N LEU A 238 25.11 -0.58 14.87
CA LEU A 238 24.81 -2.01 14.97
C LEU A 238 23.31 -2.29 14.79
N GLY A 239 22.45 -1.41 15.30
CA GLY A 239 21.01 -1.50 15.11
C GLY A 239 20.61 -1.40 13.63
N PHE A 240 21.19 -0.46 12.87
CA PHE A 240 20.95 -0.34 11.43
C PHE A 240 21.42 -1.56 10.65
N LEU A 241 22.62 -2.07 10.95
CA LEU A 241 23.18 -3.26 10.31
C LEU A 241 22.32 -4.51 10.59
N SER A 242 21.90 -4.70 11.85
CA SER A 242 21.05 -5.83 12.23
C SER A 242 19.66 -5.70 11.60
N GLY A 243 19.08 -4.51 11.59
CA GLY A 243 17.79 -4.26 10.92
C GLY A 243 17.85 -4.57 9.44
N GLY A 244 18.90 -4.12 8.73
CA GLY A 244 19.15 -4.46 7.34
C GLY A 244 19.27 -5.98 7.12
N ALA A 245 20.01 -6.68 7.96
CA ALA A 245 20.16 -8.13 7.87
C ALA A 245 18.83 -8.88 8.05
N VAL A 246 17.97 -8.42 8.97
CA VAL A 246 16.63 -9.00 9.19
C VAL A 246 15.73 -8.89 7.96
N ILE A 247 15.81 -7.79 7.19
CA ILE A 247 15.06 -7.63 5.94
C ILE A 247 15.43 -8.73 4.94
N TYR A 248 16.73 -8.97 4.74
CA TYR A 248 17.18 -10.03 3.83
C TYR A 248 16.84 -11.43 4.33
N TRP A 249 16.96 -11.67 5.63
CA TRP A 249 16.54 -12.94 6.23
C TRP A 249 15.05 -13.20 6.00
N PHE A 250 14.19 -12.22 6.27
CA PHE A 250 12.75 -12.32 6.05
C PHE A 250 12.40 -12.55 4.58
N SER A 251 13.04 -11.82 3.67
CA SER A 251 12.85 -11.97 2.23
C SER A 251 13.23 -13.38 1.77
N GLY A 252 14.41 -13.87 2.19
CA GLY A 252 14.86 -15.23 1.88
C GLY A 252 13.91 -16.31 2.43
N ALA A 253 13.49 -16.19 3.69
CA ALA A 253 12.55 -17.12 4.31
C ALA A 253 11.19 -17.14 3.60
N SER A 254 10.69 -15.98 3.19
CA SER A 254 9.43 -15.87 2.45
C SER A 254 9.52 -16.53 1.07
N MET A 255 10.62 -16.30 0.34
CA MET A 255 10.85 -16.96 -0.96
C MET A 255 10.97 -18.48 -0.80
N GLN A 256 11.69 -18.94 0.23
CA GLN A 256 11.83 -20.37 0.52
C GLN A 256 10.47 -21.01 0.83
N ALA A 257 9.63 -20.36 1.63
CA ALA A 257 8.30 -20.86 1.95
C ALA A 257 7.43 -21.05 0.70
N VAL A 258 7.52 -20.12 -0.25
CA VAL A 258 6.76 -20.21 -1.52
C VAL A 258 7.32 -21.31 -2.43
N THR A 259 8.64 -21.54 -2.42
CA THR A 259 9.26 -22.55 -3.29
C THR A 259 9.16 -23.99 -2.76
N THR A 260 8.92 -24.15 -1.46
CA THR A 260 8.83 -25.47 -0.81
C THR A 260 7.41 -25.88 -0.43
N GLY A 261 6.49 -24.94 -0.39
CA GLY A 261 5.05 -25.19 -0.15
C GLY A 261 4.31 -25.50 -1.42
#